data_92a01169a259ed67f9a2704ba9af7d9a
#
_entry.id   92a01169a259ed67f9a2704ba9af7d9a
#
_cell.length_a   1.000
_cell.length_b   1.000
_cell.length_c   1.000
_cell.angle_alpha   90.00
_cell.angle_beta   90.00
_cell.angle_gamma   90.00
#
_symmetry.space_group_name_H-M   'P 1'
#
loop_
_entity.id
_entity.type
_entity.pdbx_description
1 polymer ?
#
loop_
_entity_poly.entity_id
_entity_poly.type
_entity_poly.pdbx_seq_one_letter_code
_entity_poly.pdbx_strand_id
1 'polypeptide(L)'
;MYVPLTGLRHAVRLVDGLTELDDPEGFARLALPGLARLVGCDSLSFTVLGAEAGQVSVTRYPDDISSHGSVAAFAAYVHEHPLANYYRETGDARPVMISDFLSRQGFHRLNLYGEYFRWIPVEYQIAFGLPAAGPEIIGIALNRAESDFTEDERALLSVMRVPLMTALDRARQRQRAREGLALATSGAVAGLADLTDGEMRVLRLAALGRTNSAIARALDVSPRTVAKHLEHIYRKLDVTSRTSAVFAALTGRS
;
A
#
# COMPACT_ATOMS: atom_id res chain seq x y z
N MET A 1 2.63 -32.04 -1.36
CA MET A 1 3.16 -30.84 -2.05
C MET A 1 4.66 -31.05 -2.30
N TYR A 2 5.06 -31.23 -3.53
CA TYR A 2 6.47 -31.28 -3.94
C TYR A 2 6.81 -29.95 -4.62
N VAL A 3 7.59 -29.10 -3.94
CA VAL A 3 8.09 -27.85 -4.55
C VAL A 3 9.52 -28.10 -5.02
N PRO A 4 9.81 -27.99 -6.32
CA PRO A 4 11.18 -28.11 -6.83
C PRO A 4 12.10 -27.07 -6.15
N LEU A 5 13.40 -27.39 -6.00
CA LEU A 5 14.39 -26.48 -5.42
C LEU A 5 14.45 -25.11 -6.14
N THR A 6 14.19 -25.07 -7.45
CA THR A 6 14.07 -23.84 -8.23
C THR A 6 12.88 -22.98 -7.78
N GLY A 7 11.73 -23.60 -7.53
CA GLY A 7 10.54 -22.91 -6.99
C GLY A 7 10.79 -22.32 -5.60
N LEU A 8 11.46 -23.09 -4.72
CA LEU A 8 11.80 -22.56 -3.38
C LEU A 8 12.75 -21.36 -3.46
N ARG A 9 13.74 -21.39 -4.35
CA ARG A 9 14.64 -20.25 -4.58
C ARG A 9 13.88 -19.02 -5.09
N HIS A 10 12.91 -19.20 -5.97
CA HIS A 10 12.08 -18.10 -6.46
C HIS A 10 11.19 -17.52 -5.34
N ALA A 11 10.61 -18.37 -4.50
CA ALA A 11 9.82 -17.96 -3.36
C ALA A 11 10.65 -17.12 -2.37
N VAL A 12 11.86 -17.59 -2.01
CA VAL A 12 12.76 -16.87 -1.10
C VAL A 12 13.16 -15.51 -1.68
N ARG A 13 13.59 -15.45 -2.94
CA ARG A 13 13.95 -14.18 -3.60
C ARG A 13 12.79 -13.19 -3.66
N LEU A 14 11.57 -13.69 -3.89
CA LEU A 14 10.38 -12.85 -3.88
C LEU A 14 10.14 -12.26 -2.50
N VAL A 15 10.22 -13.08 -1.46
CA VAL A 15 10.03 -12.63 -0.07
C VAL A 15 11.11 -11.63 0.34
N ASP A 16 12.37 -11.89 0.02
CA ASP A 16 13.49 -10.99 0.31
C ASP A 16 13.28 -9.62 -0.36
N GLY A 17 12.98 -9.60 -1.67
CA GLY A 17 12.72 -8.35 -2.39
C GLY A 17 11.54 -7.56 -1.83
N LEU A 18 10.49 -8.26 -1.40
CA LEU A 18 9.33 -7.63 -0.78
C LEU A 18 9.60 -7.07 0.63
N THR A 19 10.60 -7.62 1.33
CA THR A 19 10.96 -7.14 2.69
C THR A 19 11.58 -5.74 2.65
N GLU A 20 12.25 -5.39 1.56
CA GLU A 20 12.89 -4.09 1.34
C GLU A 20 11.91 -3.04 0.78
N LEU A 21 10.69 -3.44 0.48
CA LEU A 21 9.69 -2.56 -0.13
C LEU A 21 9.28 -1.43 0.82
N ASP A 22 9.42 -0.19 0.35
CA ASP A 22 9.16 1.01 1.12
C ASP A 22 7.82 1.69 0.84
N ASP A 23 7.21 1.38 -0.30
CA ASP A 23 5.94 1.95 -0.75
C ASP A 23 5.01 0.88 -1.34
N PRO A 24 3.67 1.03 -1.16
CA PRO A 24 2.70 0.08 -1.70
C PRO A 24 2.61 0.07 -3.23
N GLU A 25 3.01 1.15 -3.91
CA GLU A 25 2.94 1.24 -5.37
C GLU A 25 3.96 0.30 -6.04
N GLY A 26 5.13 0.11 -5.41
CA GLY A 26 6.14 -0.84 -5.83
C GLY A 26 5.73 -2.31 -5.64
N PHE A 27 4.73 -2.57 -4.78
CA PHE A 27 4.34 -3.95 -4.43
C PHE A 27 3.95 -4.78 -5.64
N ALA A 28 3.04 -4.30 -6.48
CA ALA A 28 2.60 -5.04 -7.67
C ALA A 28 3.75 -5.28 -8.65
N ARG A 29 4.62 -4.29 -8.87
CA ARG A 29 5.79 -4.40 -9.75
C ARG A 29 6.79 -5.47 -9.33
N LEU A 30 6.90 -5.76 -8.02
CA LEU A 30 7.75 -6.82 -7.48
C LEU A 30 7.02 -8.15 -7.37
N ALA A 31 5.79 -8.14 -6.86
CA ALA A 31 5.03 -9.36 -6.56
C ALA A 31 4.63 -10.11 -7.83
N LEU A 32 4.10 -9.41 -8.85
CA LEU A 32 3.57 -10.07 -10.04
C LEU A 32 4.64 -10.82 -10.84
N PRO A 33 5.80 -10.24 -11.21
CA PRO A 33 6.87 -11.00 -11.89
C PRO A 33 7.43 -12.14 -11.04
N GLY A 34 7.48 -11.97 -9.72
CA GLY A 34 7.92 -13.00 -8.79
C GLY A 34 6.97 -14.20 -8.75
N LEU A 35 5.68 -13.95 -8.69
CA LEU A 35 4.63 -14.99 -8.74
C LEU A 35 4.57 -15.67 -10.10
N ALA A 36 4.75 -14.94 -11.22
CA ALA A 36 4.81 -15.53 -12.56
C ALA A 36 5.93 -16.57 -12.69
N ARG A 37 7.07 -16.30 -12.08
CA ARG A 37 8.21 -17.25 -12.06
C ARG A 37 7.98 -18.43 -11.14
N LEU A 38 7.16 -18.27 -10.12
CA LEU A 38 6.88 -19.30 -9.13
C LEU A 38 5.81 -20.26 -9.60
N VAL A 39 4.72 -19.72 -10.16
CA VAL A 39 3.58 -20.47 -10.69
C VAL A 39 3.44 -20.05 -12.15
N GLY A 40 3.88 -20.87 -13.10
CA GLY A 40 3.81 -20.55 -14.53
C GLY A 40 2.40 -20.15 -14.93
N CYS A 41 2.25 -18.94 -15.46
CA CYS A 41 0.96 -18.39 -15.92
C CYS A 41 1.20 -17.40 -17.07
N ASP A 42 0.15 -17.15 -17.86
CA ASP A 42 0.26 -16.27 -19.04
C ASP A 42 0.16 -14.80 -18.65
N SER A 43 -0.61 -14.50 -17.60
CA SER A 43 -0.71 -13.15 -17.08
C SER A 43 -1.13 -13.11 -15.61
N LEU A 44 -0.85 -11.98 -14.97
CA LEU A 44 -1.29 -11.68 -13.61
C LEU A 44 -1.89 -10.28 -13.53
N SER A 45 -2.74 -10.10 -12.53
CA SER A 45 -3.21 -8.77 -12.15
C SER A 45 -3.22 -8.60 -10.64
N PHE A 46 -2.88 -7.38 -10.22
CA PHE A 46 -3.13 -6.85 -8.88
C PHE A 46 -4.30 -5.89 -9.00
N THR A 47 -5.40 -6.21 -8.35
CA THR A 47 -6.67 -5.47 -8.48
C THR A 47 -7.07 -4.91 -7.13
N VAL A 48 -7.44 -3.65 -7.12
CA VAL A 48 -8.07 -2.97 -5.97
C VAL A 48 -9.48 -2.57 -6.39
N LEU A 49 -10.48 -3.12 -5.71
CA LEU A 49 -11.88 -2.73 -5.83
C LEU A 49 -12.20 -1.79 -4.68
N GLY A 50 -12.50 -0.54 -4.98
CA GLY A 50 -12.89 0.46 -3.98
C GLY A 50 -14.25 0.16 -3.35
N ALA A 51 -14.58 0.91 -2.29
CA ALA A 51 -15.86 0.80 -1.59
C ALA A 51 -17.06 1.21 -2.44
N GLU A 52 -16.85 2.17 -3.34
CA GLU A 52 -17.88 2.66 -4.25
C GLU A 52 -17.87 1.88 -5.56
N ALA A 53 -19.07 1.65 -6.11
CA ALA A 53 -19.20 0.98 -7.39
C ALA A 53 -18.44 1.73 -8.49
N GLY A 54 -17.65 0.98 -9.27
CA GLY A 54 -16.85 1.54 -10.36
C GLY A 54 -15.44 2.04 -9.97
N GLN A 55 -15.09 2.10 -8.70
CA GLN A 55 -13.71 2.37 -8.27
C GLN A 55 -12.87 1.09 -8.42
N VAL A 56 -12.18 0.98 -9.53
CA VAL A 56 -11.33 -0.19 -9.86
C VAL A 56 -9.96 0.29 -10.33
N SER A 57 -8.92 -0.24 -9.71
CA SER A 57 -7.55 -0.11 -10.16
C SER A 57 -6.97 -1.48 -10.47
N VAL A 58 -6.31 -1.62 -11.62
CA VAL A 58 -5.72 -2.89 -12.08
C VAL A 58 -4.30 -2.64 -12.57
N THR A 59 -3.34 -3.26 -11.92
CA THR A 59 -1.95 -3.37 -12.40
C THR A 59 -1.76 -4.77 -12.99
N ARG A 60 -1.23 -4.87 -14.21
CA ARG A 60 -1.05 -6.13 -14.94
C ARG A 60 0.41 -6.50 -15.11
N TYR A 61 0.65 -7.77 -15.33
CA TYR A 61 1.93 -8.32 -15.74
C TYR A 61 1.70 -9.48 -16.72
N PRO A 62 2.42 -9.53 -17.87
CA PRO A 62 3.26 -8.45 -18.40
C PRO A 62 2.44 -7.19 -18.77
N ASP A 63 3.11 -6.04 -18.80
CA ASP A 63 2.47 -4.71 -19.02
C ASP A 63 1.96 -4.52 -20.45
N ASP A 64 2.48 -5.32 -21.41
CA ASP A 64 2.16 -5.27 -22.83
C ASP A 64 0.89 -6.04 -23.21
N ILE A 65 0.24 -6.70 -22.25
CA ILE A 65 -1.06 -7.32 -22.51
C ILE A 65 -2.02 -6.22 -22.90
N SER A 66 -2.24 -6.17 -24.21
CA SER A 66 -2.96 -5.11 -24.89
C SER A 66 -4.30 -4.82 -24.20
N SER A 67 -4.56 -3.54 -24.05
CA SER A 67 -5.68 -2.92 -23.35
C SER A 67 -7.06 -3.16 -23.96
N HIS A 68 -7.29 -4.26 -24.69
CA HIS A 68 -8.58 -4.55 -25.29
C HIS A 68 -9.68 -4.83 -24.25
N GLY A 69 -9.32 -5.37 -23.05
CA GLY A 69 -10.22 -5.40 -21.91
C GLY A 69 -10.11 -4.10 -21.12
N SER A 70 -10.99 -3.14 -21.31
CA SER A 70 -10.93 -1.87 -20.58
C SER A 70 -11.24 -2.08 -19.11
N VAL A 71 -10.53 -1.36 -18.23
CA VAL A 71 -10.83 -1.34 -16.77
C VAL A 71 -12.29 -0.93 -16.52
N ALA A 72 -12.84 -0.08 -17.39
CA ALA A 72 -14.25 0.32 -17.31
C ALA A 72 -15.20 -0.85 -17.59
N ALA A 73 -14.90 -1.71 -18.58
CA ALA A 73 -15.68 -2.92 -18.82
C ALA A 73 -15.60 -3.89 -17.64
N PHE A 74 -14.41 -4.10 -17.07
CA PHE A 74 -14.27 -4.89 -15.85
C PHE A 74 -15.09 -4.31 -14.70
N ALA A 75 -15.01 -3.01 -14.46
CA ALA A 75 -15.74 -2.34 -13.38
C ALA A 75 -17.27 -2.48 -13.55
N ALA A 76 -17.78 -2.40 -14.80
CA ALA A 76 -19.20 -2.54 -15.09
C ALA A 76 -19.73 -3.95 -14.77
N TYR A 77 -18.94 -4.99 -15.03
CA TYR A 77 -19.37 -6.38 -14.91
C TYR A 77 -18.69 -7.17 -13.79
N VAL A 78 -17.88 -6.53 -12.92
CA VAL A 78 -17.20 -7.21 -11.81
C VAL A 78 -18.17 -7.89 -10.83
N HIS A 79 -19.43 -7.46 -10.80
CA HIS A 79 -20.48 -8.09 -10.01
C HIS A 79 -20.85 -9.51 -10.48
N GLU A 80 -20.48 -9.89 -11.71
CA GLU A 80 -20.64 -11.25 -12.23
C GLU A 80 -19.41 -12.13 -11.91
N HIS A 81 -18.30 -11.55 -11.42
CA HIS A 81 -17.03 -12.26 -11.24
C HIS A 81 -17.13 -13.24 -10.06
N PRO A 82 -17.05 -14.58 -10.29
CA PRO A 82 -17.30 -15.55 -9.22
C PRO A 82 -16.34 -15.42 -8.05
N LEU A 83 -15.06 -15.15 -8.30
CA LEU A 83 -14.05 -15.03 -7.24
C LEU A 83 -14.22 -13.73 -6.43
N ALA A 84 -14.56 -12.61 -7.10
CA ALA A 84 -14.83 -11.35 -6.41
C ALA A 84 -16.08 -11.45 -5.51
N ASN A 85 -17.10 -12.15 -5.98
CA ASN A 85 -18.33 -12.40 -5.21
C ASN A 85 -18.04 -13.31 -4.01
N TYR A 86 -17.28 -14.40 -4.21
CA TYR A 86 -16.86 -15.26 -3.13
C TYR A 86 -16.16 -14.47 -2.00
N TYR A 87 -15.17 -13.63 -2.33
CA TYR A 87 -14.48 -12.82 -1.32
C TYR A 87 -15.38 -11.79 -0.66
N ARG A 88 -16.30 -11.19 -1.42
CA ARG A 88 -17.25 -10.20 -0.87
C ARG A 88 -18.24 -10.84 0.11
N GLU A 89 -18.71 -12.04 -0.18
CA GLU A 89 -19.72 -12.75 0.59
C GLU A 89 -19.13 -13.44 1.83
N THR A 90 -17.93 -14.01 1.70
CA THR A 90 -17.34 -14.83 2.75
C THR A 90 -16.27 -14.13 3.58
N GLY A 91 -15.62 -13.10 3.03
CA GLY A 91 -14.40 -12.53 3.60
C GLY A 91 -13.18 -13.46 3.56
N ASP A 92 -13.33 -14.67 3.01
CA ASP A 92 -12.25 -15.66 2.92
C ASP A 92 -11.33 -15.35 1.74
N ALA A 93 -10.11 -14.96 2.05
CA ALA A 93 -9.12 -14.52 1.08
C ALA A 93 -8.16 -15.63 0.61
N ARG A 94 -8.46 -16.92 0.87
CA ARG A 94 -7.68 -18.04 0.36
C ARG A 94 -7.67 -18.10 -1.16
N PRO A 95 -6.68 -18.76 -1.80
CA PRO A 95 -6.70 -18.99 -3.24
C PRO A 95 -7.89 -19.88 -3.65
N VAL A 96 -8.67 -19.38 -4.61
CA VAL A 96 -9.80 -20.08 -5.23
C VAL A 96 -9.72 -19.95 -6.76
N MET A 97 -10.26 -20.93 -7.47
CA MET A 97 -10.26 -20.99 -8.93
C MET A 97 -11.65 -20.67 -9.49
N ILE A 98 -11.74 -20.16 -10.70
CA ILE A 98 -13.05 -20.00 -11.37
C ILE A 98 -13.73 -21.37 -11.50
N SER A 99 -12.98 -22.44 -11.77
CA SER A 99 -13.47 -23.81 -11.88
C SER A 99 -14.07 -24.39 -10.58
N ASP A 100 -13.81 -23.78 -9.42
CA ASP A 100 -14.51 -24.16 -8.18
C ASP A 100 -15.99 -23.73 -8.19
N PHE A 101 -16.38 -22.78 -9.04
CA PHE A 101 -17.71 -22.16 -9.07
C PHE A 101 -18.44 -22.37 -10.40
N LEU A 102 -17.71 -22.31 -11.51
CA LEU A 102 -18.27 -22.35 -12.84
C LEU A 102 -17.49 -23.31 -13.75
N SER A 103 -18.22 -24.04 -14.60
CA SER A 103 -17.56 -24.69 -15.74
C SER A 103 -17.02 -23.65 -16.72
N ARG A 104 -16.07 -24.04 -17.59
CA ARG A 104 -15.56 -23.17 -18.65
C ARG A 104 -16.71 -22.58 -19.50
N GLN A 105 -17.70 -23.39 -19.85
CA GLN A 105 -18.87 -22.93 -20.60
C GLN A 105 -19.70 -21.93 -19.77
N GLY A 106 -19.83 -22.13 -18.47
CA GLY A 106 -20.48 -21.19 -17.56
C GLY A 106 -19.77 -19.85 -17.51
N PHE A 107 -18.44 -19.87 -17.45
CA PHE A 107 -17.62 -18.66 -17.47
C PHE A 107 -17.77 -17.86 -18.76
N HIS A 108 -17.79 -18.54 -19.93
CA HIS A 108 -17.97 -17.90 -21.24
C HIS A 108 -19.35 -17.26 -21.43
N ARG A 109 -20.36 -17.63 -20.63
CA ARG A 109 -21.70 -17.04 -20.70
C ARG A 109 -21.84 -15.72 -19.95
N LEU A 110 -20.86 -15.35 -19.14
CA LEU A 110 -20.88 -14.09 -18.40
C LEU A 110 -20.68 -12.92 -19.37
N ASN A 111 -21.39 -11.82 -19.13
CA ASN A 111 -21.09 -10.55 -19.82
C ASN A 111 -19.66 -10.09 -19.53
N LEU A 112 -19.20 -10.31 -18.29
CA LEU A 112 -17.82 -10.06 -17.91
C LEU A 112 -16.81 -10.78 -18.82
N TYR A 113 -17.08 -12.03 -19.21
CA TYR A 113 -16.23 -12.72 -20.17
C TYR A 113 -16.28 -12.06 -21.54
N GLY A 114 -17.50 -11.81 -22.08
CA GLY A 114 -17.70 -11.22 -23.39
C GLY A 114 -17.09 -9.84 -23.57
N GLU A 115 -17.18 -8.98 -22.55
CA GLU A 115 -16.77 -7.58 -22.61
C GLU A 115 -15.33 -7.33 -22.11
N TYR A 116 -14.79 -8.26 -21.32
CA TYR A 116 -13.45 -8.10 -20.75
C TYR A 116 -12.51 -9.28 -21.05
N PHE A 117 -12.82 -10.50 -20.56
CA PHE A 117 -11.88 -11.60 -20.61
C PHE A 117 -11.62 -12.17 -22.01
N ARG A 118 -12.58 -12.14 -22.91
CA ARG A 118 -12.41 -12.65 -24.30
C ARG A 118 -11.25 -11.97 -25.06
N TRP A 119 -10.84 -10.79 -24.63
CA TRP A 119 -9.79 -10.00 -25.27
C TRP A 119 -8.40 -10.25 -24.67
N ILE A 120 -8.33 -11.05 -23.63
CA ILE A 120 -7.11 -11.49 -22.96
C ILE A 120 -7.08 -13.01 -22.94
N PRO A 121 -5.90 -13.65 -23.01
CA PRO A 121 -5.79 -15.13 -23.01
C PRO A 121 -6.09 -15.71 -21.63
N VAL A 122 -7.36 -15.67 -21.20
CA VAL A 122 -7.82 -16.12 -19.89
C VAL A 122 -8.95 -17.13 -20.06
N GLU A 123 -8.66 -18.40 -19.88
CA GLU A 123 -9.62 -19.49 -19.81
C GLU A 123 -9.75 -20.04 -18.39
N TYR A 124 -8.67 -19.94 -17.64
CA TYR A 124 -8.55 -20.38 -16.25
C TYR A 124 -7.94 -19.28 -15.40
N GLN A 125 -8.47 -19.12 -14.21
CA GLN A 125 -7.96 -18.14 -13.27
C GLN A 125 -7.97 -18.71 -11.86
N ILE A 126 -6.88 -18.47 -11.13
CA ILE A 126 -6.80 -18.60 -9.69
C ILE A 126 -6.56 -17.23 -9.08
N ALA A 127 -7.27 -16.87 -8.02
CA ALA A 127 -7.04 -15.62 -7.33
C ALA A 127 -7.09 -15.79 -5.82
N PHE A 128 -6.44 -14.87 -5.10
CA PHE A 128 -6.46 -14.79 -3.65
C PHE A 128 -6.51 -13.34 -3.20
N GLY A 129 -7.17 -13.13 -2.06
CA GLY A 129 -7.30 -11.81 -1.45
C GLY A 129 -6.08 -11.44 -0.60
N LEU A 130 -5.82 -10.13 -0.54
CA LEU A 130 -4.89 -9.52 0.42
C LEU A 130 -5.71 -8.61 1.37
N PRO A 131 -5.28 -8.46 2.64
CA PRO A 131 -6.01 -7.60 3.56
C PRO A 131 -6.00 -6.15 3.09
N ALA A 132 -7.16 -5.53 3.20
CA ALA A 132 -7.33 -4.10 3.01
C ALA A 132 -7.47 -3.42 4.37
N ALA A 133 -7.05 -2.15 4.46
CA ALA A 133 -7.21 -1.36 5.68
C ALA A 133 -8.62 -0.75 5.83
N GLY A 134 -9.52 -1.04 4.87
CA GLY A 134 -10.86 -0.48 4.76
C GLY A 134 -11.79 -1.44 4.00
N PRO A 135 -12.90 -0.93 3.47
CA PRO A 135 -13.92 -1.72 2.76
C PRO A 135 -13.47 -2.15 1.34
N GLU A 136 -12.24 -1.88 0.96
CA GLU A 136 -11.67 -2.29 -0.32
C GLU A 136 -11.43 -3.80 -0.38
N ILE A 137 -11.57 -4.37 -1.58
CA ILE A 137 -11.12 -5.73 -1.87
C ILE A 137 -9.82 -5.63 -2.66
N ILE A 138 -8.78 -6.26 -2.18
CA ILE A 138 -7.50 -6.33 -2.85
C ILE A 138 -7.21 -7.77 -3.20
N GLY A 139 -6.91 -8.03 -4.47
CA GLY A 139 -6.66 -9.37 -4.95
C GLY A 139 -5.51 -9.46 -5.94
N ILE A 140 -4.88 -10.63 -5.97
CA ILE A 140 -3.97 -11.03 -7.03
C ILE A 140 -4.62 -12.19 -7.77
N ALA A 141 -4.73 -12.07 -9.10
CA ALA A 141 -5.21 -13.10 -9.98
C ALA A 141 -4.10 -13.55 -10.94
N LEU A 142 -4.00 -14.86 -11.14
CA LEU A 142 -3.13 -15.51 -12.11
C LEU A 142 -4.00 -16.16 -13.18
N ASN A 143 -3.64 -16.02 -14.44
CA ASN A 143 -4.43 -16.43 -15.59
C ASN A 143 -3.68 -17.40 -16.48
N ARG A 144 -4.39 -18.37 -17.07
CA ARG A 144 -3.93 -19.30 -18.07
C ARG A 144 -4.94 -19.45 -19.21
N ALA A 145 -4.44 -19.68 -20.42
CA ALA A 145 -5.26 -19.98 -21.58
C ALA A 145 -5.46 -21.49 -21.80
N GLU A 146 -4.48 -22.32 -21.48
CA GLU A 146 -4.45 -23.73 -21.93
C GLU A 146 -4.92 -24.72 -20.87
N SER A 147 -4.53 -24.54 -19.61
CA SER A 147 -4.79 -25.51 -18.53
C SER A 147 -5.12 -24.85 -17.20
N ASP A 148 -5.94 -25.52 -16.42
CA ASP A 148 -6.28 -25.06 -15.09
C ASP A 148 -5.11 -25.18 -14.09
N PHE A 149 -5.23 -24.52 -12.99
CA PHE A 149 -4.28 -24.60 -11.88
C PHE A 149 -4.50 -25.90 -11.09
N THR A 150 -3.42 -26.41 -10.54
CA THR A 150 -3.41 -27.63 -9.73
C THR A 150 -3.61 -27.32 -8.24
N GLU A 151 -4.01 -28.33 -7.47
CA GLU A 151 -4.10 -28.21 -6.00
C GLU A 151 -2.73 -27.93 -5.34
N ASP A 152 -1.63 -28.42 -5.91
CA ASP A 152 -0.28 -28.10 -5.42
C ASP A 152 0.09 -26.63 -5.65
N GLU A 153 -0.32 -26.03 -6.77
CA GLU A 153 -0.15 -24.59 -7.05
C GLU A 153 -1.05 -23.75 -6.14
N ARG A 154 -2.29 -24.19 -5.90
CA ARG A 154 -3.20 -23.56 -4.92
C ARG A 154 -2.59 -23.54 -3.53
N ALA A 155 -2.04 -24.68 -3.08
CA ALA A 155 -1.37 -24.80 -1.79
C ALA A 155 -0.14 -23.90 -1.69
N LEU A 156 0.66 -23.81 -2.77
CA LEU A 156 1.82 -22.94 -2.84
C LEU A 156 1.42 -21.46 -2.72
N LEU A 157 0.37 -21.02 -3.44
CA LEU A 157 -0.14 -19.66 -3.35
C LEU A 157 -0.72 -19.35 -1.95
N SER A 158 -1.32 -20.34 -1.28
CA SER A 158 -1.77 -20.19 0.12
C SER A 158 -0.62 -19.91 1.07
N VAL A 159 0.51 -20.57 0.90
CA VAL A 159 1.74 -20.32 1.68
C VAL A 159 2.33 -18.95 1.33
N MET A 160 2.41 -18.62 0.05
CA MET A 160 2.98 -17.34 -0.41
C MET A 160 2.12 -16.14 -0.05
N ARG A 161 0.82 -16.30 0.15
CA ARG A 161 -0.07 -15.23 0.56
C ARG A 161 0.37 -14.54 1.84
N VAL A 162 0.87 -15.30 2.83
CA VAL A 162 1.27 -14.74 4.14
C VAL A 162 2.41 -13.72 4.03
N PRO A 163 3.56 -14.02 3.41
CA PRO A 163 4.62 -13.03 3.25
C PRO A 163 4.20 -11.86 2.35
N LEU A 164 3.37 -12.08 1.33
CA LEU A 164 2.84 -11.00 0.48
C LEU A 164 1.98 -10.02 1.29
N MET A 165 1.08 -10.54 2.13
CA MET A 165 0.28 -9.72 3.05
C MET A 165 1.17 -8.88 3.96
N THR A 166 2.12 -9.53 4.62
CA THR A 166 3.02 -8.87 5.57
C THR A 166 3.82 -7.76 4.91
N ALA A 167 4.30 -7.98 3.69
CA ALA A 167 5.06 -6.99 2.94
C ALA A 167 4.20 -5.78 2.56
N LEU A 168 2.99 -6.02 2.04
CA LEU A 168 2.07 -4.94 1.68
C LEU A 168 1.66 -4.09 2.89
N ASP A 169 1.36 -4.73 4.02
CA ASP A 169 0.98 -4.03 5.25
C ASP A 169 2.15 -3.19 5.79
N ARG A 170 3.37 -3.72 5.78
CA ARG A 170 4.57 -2.97 6.17
C ARG A 170 4.81 -1.76 5.26
N ALA A 171 4.71 -1.92 3.95
CA ALA A 171 4.86 -0.83 3.00
C ALA A 171 3.83 0.28 3.25
N ARG A 172 2.57 -0.08 3.49
CA ARG A 172 1.49 0.87 3.85
C ARG A 172 1.77 1.59 5.17
N GLN A 173 2.24 0.88 6.18
CA GLN A 173 2.59 1.49 7.47
C GLN A 173 3.75 2.49 7.33
N ARG A 174 4.79 2.13 6.55
CA ARG A 174 5.92 3.03 6.27
C ARG A 174 5.45 4.29 5.51
N GLN A 175 4.61 4.13 4.51
CA GLN A 175 4.05 5.26 3.76
C GLN A 175 3.25 6.19 4.68
N ARG A 176 2.31 5.66 5.47
CA ARG A 176 1.53 6.46 6.43
C ARG A 176 2.40 7.19 7.44
N ALA A 177 3.45 6.54 7.94
CA ALA A 177 4.40 7.17 8.85
C ALA A 177 5.16 8.33 8.18
N ARG A 178 5.57 8.17 6.91
CA ARG A 178 6.21 9.23 6.10
C ARG A 178 5.26 10.39 5.84
N GLU A 179 4.02 10.12 5.44
CA GLU A 179 2.98 11.12 5.21
C GLU A 179 2.65 11.90 6.49
N GLY A 180 2.48 11.20 7.61
CA GLY A 180 2.28 11.81 8.92
C GLY A 180 3.45 12.70 9.35
N LEU A 181 4.68 12.26 9.11
CA LEU A 181 5.87 13.07 9.37
C LEU A 181 5.94 14.29 8.45
N ALA A 182 5.64 14.13 7.16
CA ALA A 182 5.63 15.21 6.18
C ALA A 182 4.56 16.26 6.51
N LEU A 183 3.36 15.85 6.90
CA LEU A 183 2.29 16.74 7.36
C LEU A 183 2.69 17.50 8.62
N ALA A 184 3.24 16.81 9.62
CA ALA A 184 3.72 17.43 10.84
C ALA A 184 4.85 18.45 10.56
N THR A 185 5.77 18.10 9.64
CA THR A 185 6.87 19.00 9.24
C THR A 185 6.32 20.21 8.47
N SER A 186 5.39 20.01 7.54
CA SER A 186 4.79 21.09 6.75
C SER A 186 4.00 22.08 7.63
N GLY A 187 3.20 21.58 8.56
CA GLY A 187 2.49 22.42 9.53
C GLY A 187 3.45 23.22 10.43
N ALA A 188 4.53 22.58 10.89
CA ALA A 188 5.54 23.23 11.70
C ALA A 188 6.32 24.30 10.90
N VAL A 189 6.62 24.08 9.63
CA VAL A 189 7.27 25.08 8.75
C VAL A 189 6.38 26.27 8.50
N ALA A 190 5.08 26.06 8.23
CA ALA A 190 4.12 27.16 8.10
C ALA A 190 4.04 27.99 9.39
N GLY A 191 3.96 27.35 10.55
CA GLY A 191 3.95 28.03 11.85
C GLY A 191 5.23 28.82 12.18
N LEU A 192 6.38 28.47 11.59
CA LEU A 192 7.64 29.23 11.78
C LEU A 192 7.53 30.65 11.20
N ALA A 193 6.80 30.84 10.10
CA ALA A 193 6.59 32.15 9.49
C ALA A 193 5.72 33.07 10.38
N ASP A 194 4.89 32.50 11.26
CA ASP A 194 4.02 33.22 12.17
C ASP A 194 4.68 33.59 13.49
N LEU A 195 5.93 33.19 13.71
CA LEU A 195 6.66 33.52 14.95
C LEU A 195 7.13 34.98 14.92
N THR A 196 6.92 35.68 16.02
CA THR A 196 7.52 37.00 16.24
C THR A 196 9.03 36.89 16.40
N ASP A 197 9.77 38.00 16.20
CA ASP A 197 11.20 38.05 16.39
C ASP A 197 11.66 37.60 17.80
N GLY A 198 10.87 37.90 18.81
CA GLY A 198 11.11 37.47 20.19
C GLY A 198 10.98 35.96 20.36
N GLU A 199 9.90 35.38 19.80
CA GLU A 199 9.66 33.93 19.80
C GLU A 199 10.73 33.20 19.00
N MET A 200 11.10 33.73 17.85
CA MET A 200 12.17 33.15 17.02
C MET A 200 13.54 33.15 17.75
N ARG A 201 13.88 34.22 18.48
CA ARG A 201 15.11 34.24 19.29
C ARG A 201 15.07 33.20 20.40
N VAL A 202 13.93 33.06 21.11
CA VAL A 202 13.77 32.04 22.15
C VAL A 202 13.91 30.64 21.54
N LEU A 203 13.26 30.37 20.39
CA LEU A 203 13.32 29.07 19.71
C LEU A 203 14.75 28.71 19.26
N ARG A 204 15.50 29.66 18.71
CA ARG A 204 16.92 29.48 18.33
C ARG A 204 17.78 29.09 19.52
N LEU A 205 17.63 29.77 20.66
CA LEU A 205 18.39 29.44 21.87
C LEU A 205 17.95 28.10 22.47
N ALA A 206 16.68 27.77 22.36
CA ALA A 206 16.16 26.45 22.74
C ALA A 206 16.72 25.33 21.87
N ALA A 207 16.93 25.57 20.58
CA ALA A 207 17.55 24.61 19.63
C ALA A 207 19.04 24.36 19.94
N LEU A 208 19.71 25.35 20.55
CA LEU A 208 21.06 25.20 21.06
C LEU A 208 21.14 24.49 22.44
N GLY A 209 20.03 23.90 22.89
CA GLY A 209 19.98 23.15 24.17
C GLY A 209 19.97 24.03 25.43
N ARG A 210 19.79 25.35 25.32
CA ARG A 210 19.82 26.25 26.48
C ARG A 210 18.60 26.05 27.38
N THR A 211 18.76 26.05 28.68
CA THR A 211 17.65 26.03 29.66
C THR A 211 16.88 27.35 29.65
N ASN A 212 15.64 27.37 30.13
CA ASN A 212 14.86 28.61 30.22
C ASN A 212 15.57 29.72 31.00
N SER A 213 16.29 29.39 32.07
CA SER A 213 17.10 30.34 32.84
C SER A 213 18.29 30.88 32.05
N ALA A 214 18.91 30.05 31.20
CA ALA A 214 20.03 30.49 30.35
C ALA A 214 19.52 31.38 29.19
N ILE A 215 18.34 31.06 28.63
CA ILE A 215 17.66 31.87 27.60
C ILE A 215 17.27 33.23 28.20
N ALA A 216 16.66 33.21 29.37
CA ALA A 216 16.25 34.41 30.10
C ALA A 216 17.39 35.39 30.30
N ARG A 217 18.53 34.89 30.74
CA ARG A 217 19.78 35.69 30.90
C ARG A 217 20.30 36.24 29.57
N ALA A 218 20.24 35.41 28.50
CA ALA A 218 20.76 35.81 27.18
C ALA A 218 19.88 36.89 26.50
N LEU A 219 18.58 36.93 26.83
CA LEU A 219 17.62 37.87 26.24
C LEU A 219 17.21 39.02 27.19
N ASP A 220 17.76 39.06 28.37
CA ASP A 220 17.46 40.03 29.45
C ASP A 220 15.98 40.08 29.81
N VAL A 221 15.38 38.89 30.02
CA VAL A 221 13.98 38.71 30.41
C VAL A 221 13.87 37.73 31.57
N SER A 222 12.66 37.60 32.16
CA SER A 222 12.45 36.61 33.21
C SER A 222 12.30 35.17 32.65
N PRO A 223 12.66 34.13 33.43
CA PRO A 223 12.40 32.74 33.03
C PRO A 223 10.92 32.46 32.79
N ARG A 224 10.00 33.17 33.46
CA ARG A 224 8.55 33.10 33.26
C ARG A 224 8.16 33.66 31.90
N THR A 225 8.81 34.71 31.42
CA THR A 225 8.60 35.29 30.10
C THR A 225 9.04 34.29 29.01
N VAL A 226 10.18 33.61 29.21
CA VAL A 226 10.63 32.56 28.28
C VAL A 226 9.64 31.40 28.22
N ALA A 227 9.11 30.95 29.38
CA ALA A 227 8.10 29.88 29.40
C ALA A 227 6.85 30.29 28.62
N LYS A 228 6.37 31.53 28.76
CA LYS A 228 5.22 32.05 28.02
C LYS A 228 5.49 32.14 26.51
N HIS A 229 6.70 32.53 26.09
CA HIS A 229 7.09 32.49 24.68
C HIS A 229 7.08 31.05 24.14
N LEU A 230 7.59 30.07 24.90
CA LEU A 230 7.57 28.66 24.49
C LEU A 230 6.13 28.13 24.36
N GLU A 231 5.22 28.47 25.24
CA GLU A 231 3.80 28.11 25.12
C GLU A 231 3.19 28.67 23.82
N HIS A 232 3.45 29.94 23.50
CA HIS A 232 2.99 30.55 22.26
C HIS A 232 3.61 29.90 21.03
N ILE A 233 4.91 29.57 21.06
CA ILE A 233 5.62 28.85 20.01
C ILE A 233 4.96 27.48 19.80
N TYR A 234 4.72 26.71 20.86
CA TYR A 234 4.11 25.39 20.76
C TYR A 234 2.72 25.47 20.10
N ARG A 235 1.92 26.44 20.47
CA ARG A 235 0.59 26.67 19.86
C ARG A 235 0.69 27.07 18.38
N LYS A 236 1.63 27.96 18.02
CA LYS A 236 1.80 28.41 16.61
C LYS A 236 2.36 27.34 15.71
N LEU A 237 3.25 26.47 16.24
CA LEU A 237 3.83 25.34 15.51
C LEU A 237 2.97 24.08 15.58
N ASP A 238 1.85 24.12 16.28
CA ASP A 238 0.98 22.96 16.56
C ASP A 238 1.75 21.74 17.13
N VAL A 239 2.61 22.01 18.12
CA VAL A 239 3.42 20.99 18.79
C VAL A 239 3.20 21.01 20.30
N THR A 240 3.42 19.87 20.96
CA THR A 240 3.15 19.71 22.39
C THR A 240 4.42 19.67 23.26
N SER A 241 5.60 19.71 22.66
CA SER A 241 6.84 19.58 23.40
C SER A 241 7.97 20.48 22.87
N ARG A 242 8.91 20.77 23.76
CA ARG A 242 10.12 21.50 23.41
C ARG A 242 10.92 20.80 22.30
N THR A 243 11.05 19.48 22.40
CA THR A 243 11.78 18.67 21.43
C THR A 243 11.15 18.77 20.05
N SER A 244 9.82 18.69 19.97
CA SER A 244 9.08 18.83 18.70
C SER A 244 9.23 20.24 18.12
N ALA A 245 9.20 21.29 18.95
CA ALA A 245 9.41 22.67 18.50
C ALA A 245 10.83 22.90 17.96
N VAL A 246 11.83 22.34 18.61
CA VAL A 246 13.24 22.41 18.17
C VAL A 246 13.43 21.63 16.87
N PHE A 247 12.83 20.45 16.74
CA PHE A 247 12.87 19.65 15.51
C PHE A 247 12.28 20.43 14.32
N ALA A 248 11.12 21.08 14.50
CA ALA A 248 10.51 21.94 13.51
C ALA A 248 11.44 23.08 13.06
N ALA A 249 12.13 23.72 14.00
CA ALA A 249 13.07 24.80 13.71
C ALA A 249 14.31 24.34 12.93
N LEU A 250 14.73 23.10 13.10
CA LEU A 250 15.89 22.53 12.40
C LEU A 250 15.55 22.05 10.99
N THR A 251 14.35 21.51 10.78
CA THR A 251 13.88 20.98 9.49
C THR A 251 13.34 22.07 8.55
N GLY A 252 12.85 23.19 9.07
CA GLY A 252 12.32 24.31 8.29
C GLY A 252 13.40 25.25 7.71
N ARG A 253 14.68 24.91 7.77
CA ARG A 253 15.83 25.72 7.28
C ARG A 253 16.44 25.24 5.96
N SER A 254 15.75 24.39 5.19
CA SER A 254 16.25 23.93 3.88
C SER A 254 15.75 24.82 2.75
#